data_53fb87fcb069da44a2977405cdcbb739
#
_entry.id   53fb87fcb069da44a2977405cdcbb739
#
_cell.length_a   1.000
_cell.length_b   1.000
_cell.length_c   1.000
_cell.angle_alpha   90.00
_cell.angle_beta   90.00
_cell.angle_gamma   90.00
#
_symmetry.space_group_name_H-M   'P 1'
#
loop_
_entity.id
_entity.type
_entity.pdbx_description
1 polymer ?
#
loop_
_entity_poly.entity_id
_entity_poly.type
_entity_poly.pdbx_seq_one_letter_code
_entity_poly.pdbx_strand_id
1 'polypeptide(L)'
;MLKFYYSGAPNPTKVALFLEESGIPYDPIPVDTRKGEQHKLEYLTINPNAKVPAVVDGDTIVFDSNAILLYLAEKTGKFLPENTPKARGELLSWLMFVASGVGPYAGQSVHFRSYAPEKLPYAINRYVFEAQRHFRILNDHLAKRKYMLGDVYTIVDMAVWGWARLVPNVLGEDVWAKFPNLKRLVDEISARPAAQRAASLKDKHRFKTEMDEVAVAAMFPHMKEKVA
;
A
#
# COMPACT_ATOMS: atom_id res chain seq x y z
N MET A 1 -18.85 -11.29 -9.92
CA MET A 1 -18.39 -9.94 -9.51
C MET A 1 -17.10 -10.10 -8.73
N LEU A 2 -16.10 -9.25 -8.96
CA LEU A 2 -14.81 -9.28 -8.26
C LEU A 2 -15.00 -8.99 -6.78
N LYS A 3 -14.50 -9.85 -5.89
CA LYS A 3 -14.47 -9.62 -4.45
C LYS A 3 -13.16 -8.98 -4.06
N PHE A 4 -13.22 -7.87 -3.31
CA PHE A 4 -12.05 -7.13 -2.85
C PHE A 4 -11.97 -7.14 -1.33
N TYR A 5 -11.05 -7.94 -0.79
CA TYR A 5 -10.78 -8.06 0.65
C TYR A 5 -9.85 -6.95 1.11
N TYR A 6 -10.28 -6.11 2.05
CA TYR A 6 -9.57 -4.88 2.36
C TYR A 6 -9.68 -4.43 3.82
N SER A 7 -8.83 -3.48 4.17
CA SER A 7 -8.91 -2.63 5.37
C SER A 7 -8.49 -1.21 5.01
N GLY A 8 -8.49 -0.28 5.96
CA GLY A 8 -8.02 1.10 5.76
C GLY A 8 -6.49 1.26 5.64
N ALA A 9 -5.74 0.17 5.52
CA ALA A 9 -4.28 0.18 5.41
C ALA A 9 -3.80 0.69 4.03
N PRO A 10 -2.51 1.13 3.90
CA PRO A 10 -1.99 1.70 2.66
C PRO A 10 -2.05 0.75 1.46
N ASN A 11 -1.77 -0.53 1.65
CA ASN A 11 -1.76 -1.50 0.55
C ASN A 11 -3.15 -1.76 -0.05
N PRO A 12 -4.23 -1.99 0.74
CA PRO A 12 -5.58 -2.04 0.17
C PRO A 12 -6.00 -0.75 -0.51
N THR A 13 -5.62 0.43 0.04
CA THR A 13 -6.07 1.71 -0.50
C THR A 13 -5.57 1.95 -1.93
N LYS A 14 -4.37 1.49 -2.31
CA LYS A 14 -3.90 1.60 -3.70
C LYS A 14 -4.65 0.72 -4.68
N VAL A 15 -5.13 -0.46 -4.24
CA VAL A 15 -6.00 -1.31 -5.05
C VAL A 15 -7.41 -0.70 -5.16
N ALA A 16 -7.94 -0.16 -4.06
CA ALA A 16 -9.19 0.61 -4.09
C ALA A 16 -9.11 1.76 -5.09
N LEU A 17 -7.98 2.49 -5.15
CA LEU A 17 -7.76 3.54 -6.14
C LEU A 17 -7.88 3.01 -7.57
N PHE A 18 -7.25 1.88 -7.88
CA PHE A 18 -7.39 1.27 -9.20
C PHE A 18 -8.85 0.92 -9.53
N LEU A 19 -9.56 0.29 -8.60
CA LEU A 19 -10.95 -0.11 -8.80
C LEU A 19 -11.85 1.11 -9.05
N GLU A 20 -11.68 2.18 -8.29
CA GLU A 20 -12.42 3.42 -8.45
C GLU A 20 -12.06 4.20 -9.72
N GLU A 21 -10.80 4.17 -10.17
CA GLU A 21 -10.35 4.80 -11.43
C GLU A 21 -10.80 4.00 -12.66
N SER A 22 -10.77 2.69 -12.58
CA SER A 22 -11.12 1.81 -13.69
C SER A 22 -12.62 1.70 -13.91
N GLY A 23 -13.41 1.91 -12.85
CA GLY A 23 -14.87 1.71 -12.86
C GLY A 23 -15.29 0.24 -12.91
N ILE A 24 -14.40 -0.70 -12.61
CA ILE A 24 -14.76 -2.13 -12.54
C ILE A 24 -15.72 -2.36 -11.38
N PRO A 25 -16.85 -3.04 -11.58
CA PRO A 25 -17.73 -3.42 -10.49
C PRO A 25 -17.05 -4.40 -9.54
N TYR A 26 -17.09 -4.10 -8.24
CA TYR A 26 -16.50 -4.94 -7.20
C TYR A 26 -17.37 -4.98 -5.94
N ASP A 27 -17.19 -6.04 -5.17
CA ASP A 27 -17.81 -6.24 -3.85
C ASP A 27 -16.73 -6.02 -2.78
N PRO A 28 -16.79 -4.93 -1.98
CA PRO A 28 -15.81 -4.64 -0.94
C PRO A 28 -16.10 -5.49 0.32
N ILE A 29 -15.20 -6.41 0.64
CA ILE A 29 -15.29 -7.29 1.81
C ILE A 29 -14.30 -6.82 2.87
N PRO A 30 -14.78 -6.29 4.01
CA PRO A 30 -13.89 -5.81 5.07
C PRO A 30 -13.20 -6.98 5.77
N VAL A 31 -11.91 -6.77 6.09
CA VAL A 31 -11.12 -7.66 6.94
C VAL A 31 -10.51 -6.82 8.05
N ASP A 32 -11.08 -6.90 9.24
CA ASP A 32 -10.60 -6.12 10.38
C ASP A 32 -9.37 -6.76 11.01
N THR A 33 -8.21 -6.25 10.62
CA THR A 33 -6.91 -6.78 11.05
C THR A 33 -6.64 -6.54 12.55
N ARG A 34 -7.31 -5.55 13.17
CA ARG A 34 -7.23 -5.32 14.60
C ARG A 34 -8.09 -6.26 15.42
N LYS A 35 -9.05 -6.94 14.77
CA LYS A 35 -9.82 -8.04 15.35
C LYS A 35 -9.25 -9.43 15.03
N GLY A 36 -8.19 -9.52 14.25
CA GLY A 36 -7.57 -10.78 13.86
C GLY A 36 -8.30 -11.53 12.75
N GLU A 37 -9.17 -10.87 11.99
CA GLU A 37 -9.97 -11.53 10.94
C GLU A 37 -9.11 -12.09 9.80
N GLN A 38 -7.89 -11.54 9.59
CA GLN A 38 -6.91 -12.07 8.65
C GLN A 38 -6.40 -13.47 9.00
N HIS A 39 -6.58 -13.92 10.24
CA HIS A 39 -6.17 -15.25 10.71
C HIS A 39 -7.29 -16.29 10.70
N LYS A 40 -8.51 -15.91 10.30
CA LYS A 40 -9.62 -16.86 10.13
C LYS A 40 -9.31 -17.83 8.99
N LEU A 41 -9.66 -19.11 9.17
CA LEU A 41 -9.39 -20.16 8.18
C LEU A 41 -9.92 -19.82 6.79
N GLU A 42 -11.13 -19.23 6.72
CA GLU A 42 -11.75 -18.82 5.46
C GLU A 42 -10.90 -17.78 4.72
N TYR A 43 -10.27 -16.85 5.45
CA TYR A 43 -9.40 -15.87 4.82
C TYR A 43 -8.02 -16.45 4.46
N LEU A 44 -7.49 -17.35 5.26
CA LEU A 44 -6.21 -18.00 4.99
C LEU A 44 -6.23 -18.85 3.72
N THR A 45 -7.40 -19.37 3.30
CA THR A 45 -7.53 -20.05 2.00
C THR A 45 -7.40 -19.07 0.81
N ILE A 46 -7.65 -17.77 1.04
CA ILE A 46 -7.52 -16.71 0.03
C ILE A 46 -6.11 -16.11 0.06
N ASN A 47 -5.60 -15.82 1.25
CA ASN A 47 -4.25 -15.30 1.42
C ASN A 47 -3.52 -15.96 2.57
N PRO A 48 -2.65 -16.95 2.30
CA PRO A 48 -1.91 -17.67 3.34
C PRO A 48 -0.92 -16.78 4.11
N ASN A 49 -0.60 -15.58 3.59
CA ASN A 49 0.24 -14.60 4.29
C ASN A 49 -0.52 -13.82 5.39
N ALA A 50 -1.83 -14.05 5.57
CA ALA A 50 -2.65 -13.35 6.55
C ALA A 50 -2.55 -11.80 6.45
N LYS A 51 -2.47 -11.27 5.24
CA LYS A 51 -2.39 -9.83 4.96
C LYS A 51 -3.51 -9.40 4.03
N VAL A 52 -3.85 -8.12 4.08
CA VAL A 52 -4.71 -7.46 3.10
C VAL A 52 -3.88 -6.54 2.21
N PRO A 53 -4.26 -6.36 0.94
CA PRO A 53 -5.44 -6.84 0.26
C PRO A 53 -5.32 -8.25 -0.33
N ALA A 54 -6.48 -8.79 -0.73
CA ALA A 54 -6.61 -9.88 -1.68
C ALA A 54 -7.82 -9.64 -2.59
N VAL A 55 -7.85 -10.24 -3.77
CA VAL A 55 -9.00 -10.25 -4.67
C VAL A 55 -9.35 -11.69 -5.07
N VAL A 56 -10.65 -11.92 -5.26
CA VAL A 56 -11.20 -13.16 -5.85
C VAL A 56 -12.02 -12.76 -7.06
N ASP A 57 -11.62 -13.22 -8.23
CA ASP A 57 -12.22 -12.89 -9.53
C ASP A 57 -12.59 -14.19 -10.25
N GLY A 58 -13.84 -14.64 -10.06
CA GLY A 58 -14.26 -15.96 -10.45
C GLY A 58 -13.52 -17.04 -9.65
N ASP A 59 -12.73 -17.86 -10.31
CA ASP A 59 -11.87 -18.91 -9.74
C ASP A 59 -10.43 -18.42 -9.47
N THR A 60 -10.10 -17.21 -9.89
CA THR A 60 -8.77 -16.64 -9.74
C THR A 60 -8.62 -15.91 -8.42
N ILE A 61 -7.62 -16.27 -7.62
CA ILE A 61 -7.25 -15.61 -6.38
C ILE A 61 -5.92 -14.91 -6.57
N VAL A 62 -5.86 -13.60 -6.25
CA VAL A 62 -4.63 -12.82 -6.28
C VAL A 62 -4.43 -12.10 -4.96
N PHE A 63 -3.27 -12.25 -4.36
CA PHE A 63 -2.82 -11.49 -3.20
C PHE A 63 -1.48 -10.82 -3.50
N ASP A 64 -1.00 -9.97 -2.62
CA ASP A 64 -0.07 -8.88 -2.80
C ASP A 64 -0.65 -7.71 -3.62
N SER A 65 -0.60 -6.53 -3.04
CA SER A 65 -1.25 -5.34 -3.62
C SER A 65 -0.68 -4.91 -4.96
N ASN A 66 0.61 -5.13 -5.25
CA ASN A 66 1.21 -4.79 -6.53
C ASN A 66 0.92 -5.87 -7.58
N ALA A 67 0.87 -7.14 -7.17
CA ALA A 67 0.39 -8.23 -8.02
C ALA A 67 -1.07 -8.01 -8.44
N ILE A 68 -1.92 -7.58 -7.50
CA ILE A 68 -3.32 -7.25 -7.78
C ILE A 68 -3.42 -6.09 -8.78
N LEU A 69 -2.64 -5.01 -8.58
CA LEU A 69 -2.61 -3.88 -9.52
C LEU A 69 -2.22 -4.34 -10.93
N LEU A 70 -1.18 -5.16 -11.04
CA LEU A 70 -0.71 -5.69 -12.32
C LEU A 70 -1.77 -6.58 -12.99
N TYR A 71 -2.33 -7.52 -12.24
CA TYR A 71 -3.40 -8.41 -12.70
C TYR A 71 -4.60 -7.63 -13.24
N LEU A 72 -5.10 -6.66 -12.48
CA LEU A 72 -6.25 -5.87 -12.87
C LEU A 72 -5.96 -4.95 -14.06
N ALA A 73 -4.74 -4.40 -14.14
CA ALA A 73 -4.31 -3.57 -15.25
C ALA A 73 -4.21 -4.39 -16.56
N GLU A 74 -3.63 -5.59 -16.51
CA GLU A 74 -3.55 -6.50 -17.65
C GLU A 74 -4.93 -7.01 -18.08
N LYS A 75 -5.78 -7.37 -17.13
CA LYS A 75 -7.16 -7.78 -17.41
C LYS A 75 -7.98 -6.71 -18.12
N THR A 76 -7.77 -5.44 -17.78
CA THR A 76 -8.60 -4.33 -18.28
C THR A 76 -7.94 -3.54 -19.41
N GLY A 77 -6.65 -3.70 -19.63
CA GLY A 77 -5.85 -2.86 -20.52
C GLY A 77 -5.71 -1.41 -20.05
N LYS A 78 -6.03 -1.10 -18.77
CA LYS A 78 -6.02 0.26 -18.23
C LYS A 78 -4.78 0.51 -17.37
N PHE A 79 -4.31 1.77 -17.37
CA PHE A 79 -3.21 2.25 -16.53
C PHE A 79 -1.89 1.49 -16.71
N LEU A 80 -1.67 1.00 -17.92
CA LEU A 80 -0.40 0.42 -18.38
C LEU A 80 0.33 1.44 -19.27
N PRO A 81 1.67 1.41 -19.32
CA PRO A 81 2.43 2.14 -20.32
C PRO A 81 2.25 1.50 -21.71
N GLU A 82 2.94 2.06 -22.70
CA GLU A 82 2.99 1.45 -24.04
C GLU A 82 3.48 -0.02 -23.99
N ASN A 83 2.99 -0.83 -24.91
CA ASN A 83 3.34 -2.25 -24.95
C ASN A 83 4.68 -2.49 -25.67
N THR A 84 5.77 -2.07 -25.03
CA THR A 84 7.15 -2.32 -25.49
C THR A 84 7.94 -3.03 -24.39
N PRO A 85 8.98 -3.83 -24.74
CA PRO A 85 9.84 -4.46 -23.74
C PRO A 85 10.49 -3.45 -22.77
N LYS A 86 10.86 -2.26 -23.27
CA LYS A 86 11.42 -1.18 -22.47
C LYS A 86 10.44 -0.68 -21.41
N ALA A 87 9.24 -0.26 -21.85
CA ALA A 87 8.21 0.26 -20.93
C ALA A 87 7.74 -0.80 -19.95
N ARG A 88 7.64 -2.07 -20.37
CA ARG A 88 7.35 -3.21 -19.49
C ARG A 88 8.43 -3.40 -18.42
N GLY A 89 9.71 -3.32 -18.82
CA GLY A 89 10.84 -3.41 -17.89
C GLY A 89 10.83 -2.29 -16.84
N GLU A 90 10.58 -1.05 -17.26
CA GLU A 90 10.46 0.10 -16.35
C GLU A 90 9.28 -0.07 -15.37
N LEU A 91 8.10 -0.48 -15.86
CA LEU A 91 6.93 -0.75 -15.03
C LEU A 91 7.24 -1.78 -13.95
N LEU A 92 7.81 -2.93 -14.32
CA LEU A 92 8.14 -4.00 -13.38
C LEU A 92 9.19 -3.55 -12.37
N SER A 93 10.22 -2.84 -12.80
CA SER A 93 11.28 -2.33 -11.91
C SER A 93 10.72 -1.42 -10.81
N TRP A 94 9.89 -0.45 -11.18
CA TRP A 94 9.30 0.47 -10.20
C TRP A 94 8.22 -0.18 -9.35
N LEU A 95 7.41 -1.08 -9.92
CA LEU A 95 6.40 -1.81 -9.16
C LEU A 95 7.04 -2.71 -8.10
N MET A 96 8.12 -3.42 -8.46
CA MET A 96 8.89 -4.24 -7.52
C MET A 96 9.67 -3.38 -6.52
N PHE A 97 10.20 -2.22 -6.90
CA PHE A 97 10.81 -1.28 -5.97
C PHE A 97 9.83 -0.85 -4.86
N VAL A 98 8.55 -0.62 -5.20
CA VAL A 98 7.52 -0.34 -4.20
C VAL A 98 7.23 -1.57 -3.34
N ALA A 99 7.13 -2.76 -3.94
CA ALA A 99 6.81 -3.99 -3.25
C ALA A 99 7.89 -4.43 -2.25
N SER A 100 9.16 -4.38 -2.69
CA SER A 100 10.29 -4.91 -1.92
C SER A 100 11.00 -3.87 -1.03
N GLY A 101 10.80 -2.59 -1.31
CA GLY A 101 11.49 -1.50 -0.63
C GLY A 101 10.56 -0.52 0.06
N VAL A 102 9.83 0.29 -0.70
CA VAL A 102 8.99 1.38 -0.14
C VAL A 102 8.02 0.87 0.92
N GLY A 103 7.22 -0.13 0.57
CA GLY A 103 6.21 -0.68 1.48
C GLY A 103 6.82 -1.28 2.76
N PRO A 104 7.74 -2.25 2.65
CA PRO A 104 8.36 -2.88 3.80
C PRO A 104 9.09 -1.91 4.72
N TYR A 105 9.94 -1.04 4.19
CA TYR A 105 10.70 -0.11 5.03
C TYR A 105 9.82 0.98 5.65
N ALA A 106 8.82 1.50 4.94
CA ALA A 106 7.83 2.40 5.51
C ALA A 106 7.03 1.72 6.64
N GLY A 107 6.60 0.48 6.43
CA GLY A 107 5.90 -0.31 7.43
C GLY A 107 6.73 -0.57 8.68
N GLN A 108 8.01 -0.93 8.53
CA GLN A 108 8.92 -1.15 9.66
C GLN A 108 9.24 0.17 10.38
N SER A 109 9.40 1.29 9.66
CA SER A 109 9.58 2.60 10.30
C SER A 109 8.40 2.92 11.23
N VAL A 110 7.17 2.74 10.76
CA VAL A 110 5.97 2.94 11.58
C VAL A 110 5.93 1.96 12.75
N HIS A 111 6.27 0.67 12.52
CA HIS A 111 6.26 -0.34 13.58
C HIS A 111 7.19 0.04 14.73
N PHE A 112 8.47 0.28 14.46
CA PHE A 112 9.45 0.57 15.51
C PHE A 112 9.28 1.95 16.16
N ARG A 113 8.67 2.90 15.46
CA ARG A 113 8.36 4.21 16.04
C ARG A 113 7.10 4.22 16.90
N SER A 114 6.09 3.40 16.56
CA SER A 114 4.75 3.56 17.13
C SER A 114 4.19 2.32 17.83
N TYR A 115 4.58 1.12 17.41
CA TYR A 115 3.95 -0.12 17.89
C TYR A 115 4.88 -1.03 18.68
N ALA A 116 6.20 -0.96 18.46
CA ALA A 116 7.16 -1.79 19.18
C ALA A 116 7.04 -1.55 20.71
N PRO A 117 7.06 -2.63 21.53
CA PRO A 117 6.88 -2.54 22.97
C PRO A 117 8.04 -1.78 23.66
N GLU A 118 9.19 -1.78 23.00
CA GLU A 118 10.39 -1.08 23.45
C GLU A 118 10.86 -0.07 22.41
N LYS A 119 11.42 1.03 22.87
CA LYS A 119 12.11 1.99 21.99
C LYS A 119 13.52 1.51 21.73
N LEU A 120 13.75 0.98 20.54
CA LEU A 120 15.04 0.50 20.07
C LEU A 120 15.68 1.52 19.12
N PRO A 121 16.56 2.43 19.62
CA PRO A 121 17.09 3.55 18.81
C PRO A 121 17.78 3.08 17.52
N TYR A 122 18.52 1.99 17.57
CA TYR A 122 19.17 1.42 16.37
C TYR A 122 18.14 1.00 15.31
N ALA A 123 17.11 0.26 15.68
CA ALA A 123 16.08 -0.20 14.75
C ALA A 123 15.29 0.99 14.19
N ILE A 124 14.92 1.94 15.04
CA ILE A 124 14.23 3.18 14.61
C ILE A 124 15.09 3.92 13.58
N ASN A 125 16.36 4.18 13.89
CA ASN A 125 17.27 4.90 12.97
C ASN A 125 17.45 4.15 11.66
N ARG A 126 17.62 2.82 11.70
CA ARG A 126 17.80 1.97 10.52
C ARG A 126 16.60 2.05 9.58
N TYR A 127 15.39 1.88 10.12
CA TYR A 127 14.19 1.83 9.29
C TYR A 127 13.70 3.20 8.85
N VAL A 128 13.87 4.23 9.65
CA VAL A 128 13.63 5.63 9.24
C VAL A 128 14.58 6.02 8.11
N PHE A 129 15.88 5.69 8.22
CA PHE A 129 16.86 5.95 7.16
C PHE A 129 16.46 5.25 5.84
N GLU A 130 16.13 3.97 5.87
CA GLU A 130 15.74 3.23 4.66
C GLU A 130 14.43 3.75 4.05
N ALA A 131 13.42 4.03 4.87
CA ALA A 131 12.19 4.62 4.38
C ALA A 131 12.46 5.99 3.71
N GLN A 132 13.25 6.84 4.36
CA GLN A 132 13.65 8.15 3.81
C GLN A 132 14.43 8.01 2.51
N ARG A 133 15.36 7.06 2.43
CA ARG A 133 16.16 6.78 1.21
C ARG A 133 15.25 6.38 0.05
N HIS A 134 14.26 5.52 0.28
CA HIS A 134 13.34 5.08 -0.77
C HIS A 134 12.43 6.24 -1.24
N PHE A 135 11.89 7.05 -0.34
CA PHE A 135 11.11 8.22 -0.73
C PHE A 135 11.95 9.28 -1.45
N ARG A 136 13.24 9.42 -1.12
CA ARG A 136 14.15 10.30 -1.85
C ARG A 136 14.36 9.84 -3.28
N ILE A 137 14.57 8.55 -3.51
CA ILE A 137 14.72 7.98 -4.86
C ILE A 137 13.46 8.27 -5.70
N LEU A 138 12.26 8.09 -5.14
CA LEU A 138 11.01 8.44 -5.83
C LEU A 138 10.92 9.94 -6.12
N ASN A 139 11.24 10.78 -5.14
CA ASN A 139 11.24 12.24 -5.30
C ASN A 139 12.17 12.71 -6.41
N ASP A 140 13.41 12.20 -6.43
CA ASP A 140 14.43 12.59 -7.39
C ASP A 140 14.07 12.09 -8.80
N HIS A 141 13.52 10.90 -8.90
CA HIS A 141 13.00 10.36 -10.16
C HIS A 141 11.87 11.23 -10.74
N LEU A 142 11.01 11.77 -9.90
CA LEU A 142 9.89 12.64 -10.29
C LEU A 142 10.30 14.09 -10.61
N ALA A 143 11.55 14.49 -10.39
CA ALA A 143 11.99 15.87 -10.59
C ALA A 143 11.78 16.39 -12.02
N LYS A 144 11.87 15.50 -13.02
CA LYS A 144 11.71 15.83 -14.44
C LYS A 144 10.60 15.01 -15.10
N ARG A 145 9.71 14.42 -14.32
CA ARG A 145 8.61 13.56 -14.81
C ARG A 145 7.30 13.94 -14.14
N LYS A 146 6.23 13.91 -14.91
CA LYS A 146 4.89 14.12 -14.38
C LYS A 146 4.49 12.94 -13.49
N TYR A 147 4.65 11.74 -14.00
CA TYR A 147 4.36 10.46 -13.36
C TYR A 147 5.57 9.55 -13.35
N MET A 148 5.49 8.42 -12.68
CA MET A 148 6.62 7.49 -12.51
C MET A 148 7.16 6.95 -13.84
N LEU A 149 6.30 6.78 -14.85
CA LEU A 149 6.71 6.29 -16.18
C LEU A 149 6.63 7.39 -17.27
N GLY A 150 6.86 8.66 -16.91
CA GLY A 150 6.83 9.80 -17.82
C GLY A 150 5.53 10.59 -17.73
N ASP A 151 4.79 10.74 -18.82
CA ASP A 151 3.58 11.58 -18.88
C ASP A 151 2.27 10.79 -18.71
N VAL A 152 2.37 9.47 -18.59
CA VAL A 152 1.21 8.57 -18.49
C VAL A 152 1.00 8.12 -17.05
N TYR A 153 -0.20 8.35 -16.52
CA TYR A 153 -0.64 7.85 -15.22
C TYR A 153 -0.85 6.34 -15.26
N THR A 154 -0.17 5.60 -14.41
CA THR A 154 -0.12 4.14 -14.41
C THR A 154 -0.32 3.54 -13.03
N ILE A 155 -0.40 2.20 -12.98
CA ILE A 155 -0.43 1.45 -11.70
C ILE A 155 0.79 1.70 -10.82
N VAL A 156 1.93 2.13 -11.38
CA VAL A 156 3.11 2.48 -10.58
C VAL A 156 2.84 3.71 -9.72
N ASP A 157 2.16 4.72 -10.28
CA ASP A 157 1.77 5.92 -9.55
C ASP A 157 0.79 5.59 -8.41
N MET A 158 -0.16 4.70 -8.67
CA MET A 158 -1.10 4.21 -7.65
C MET A 158 -0.38 3.45 -6.54
N ALA A 159 0.59 2.61 -6.90
CA ALA A 159 1.41 1.86 -5.95
C ALA A 159 2.25 2.80 -5.06
N VAL A 160 2.87 3.82 -5.65
CA VAL A 160 3.62 4.87 -4.93
C VAL A 160 2.69 5.65 -4.02
N TRP A 161 1.56 6.14 -4.53
CA TRP A 161 0.60 6.95 -3.78
C TRP A 161 0.12 6.26 -2.51
N GLY A 162 -0.14 4.95 -2.54
CA GLY A 162 -0.63 4.20 -1.40
C GLY A 162 0.23 4.38 -0.13
N TRP A 163 1.55 4.45 -0.28
CA TRP A 163 2.48 4.69 0.82
C TRP A 163 2.91 6.14 0.94
N ALA A 164 3.17 6.83 -0.18
CA ALA A 164 3.69 8.18 -0.18
C ALA A 164 2.75 9.18 0.51
N ARG A 165 1.43 9.03 0.39
CA ARG A 165 0.45 9.86 1.12
C ARG A 165 0.60 9.81 2.65
N LEU A 166 1.30 8.80 3.17
CA LEU A 166 1.56 8.60 4.59
C LEU A 166 2.99 8.98 5.01
N VAL A 167 3.74 9.67 4.18
CA VAL A 167 5.12 10.11 4.49
C VAL A 167 5.23 10.82 5.85
N PRO A 168 4.31 11.71 6.27
CA PRO A 168 4.34 12.29 7.61
C PRO A 168 4.21 11.25 8.73
N ASN A 169 3.37 10.25 8.57
CA ASN A 169 3.23 9.16 9.55
C ASN A 169 4.48 8.28 9.62
N VAL A 170 5.16 8.07 8.47
CA VAL A 170 6.36 7.22 8.36
C VAL A 170 7.61 7.90 8.89
N LEU A 171 7.80 9.19 8.60
CA LEU A 171 9.04 9.92 8.87
C LEU A 171 8.92 11.04 9.91
N GLY A 172 7.69 11.46 10.27
CA GLY A 172 7.39 12.59 11.14
C GLY A 172 6.78 13.76 10.37
N GLU A 173 6.21 14.69 11.13
CA GLU A 173 5.63 15.93 10.58
C GLU A 173 6.71 16.81 9.94
N ASP A 174 6.32 17.80 9.16
CA ASP A 174 7.20 18.77 8.45
C ASP A 174 8.19 18.18 7.44
N VAL A 175 8.02 16.92 7.09
CA VAL A 175 8.96 16.19 6.21
C VAL A 175 8.80 16.54 4.73
N TRP A 176 7.66 17.10 4.30
CA TRP A 176 7.34 17.34 2.89
C TRP A 176 8.29 18.32 2.18
N ALA A 177 8.90 19.25 2.92
CA ALA A 177 9.93 20.14 2.35
C ALA A 177 11.12 19.39 1.74
N LYS A 178 11.38 18.14 2.20
CA LYS A 178 12.45 17.27 1.70
C LYS A 178 12.07 16.51 0.42
N PHE A 179 10.76 16.45 0.08
CA PHE A 179 10.22 15.62 -1.01
C PHE A 179 9.19 16.39 -1.86
N PRO A 180 9.54 17.56 -2.43
CA PRO A 180 8.58 18.41 -3.13
C PRO A 180 7.97 17.76 -4.38
N ASN A 181 8.73 16.97 -5.14
CA ASN A 181 8.26 16.31 -6.35
C ASN A 181 7.33 15.13 -6.01
N LEU A 182 7.65 14.38 -4.96
CA LEU A 182 6.80 13.31 -4.45
C LEU A 182 5.50 13.89 -3.88
N LYS A 183 5.59 15.02 -3.16
CA LYS A 183 4.40 15.74 -2.65
C LYS A 183 3.48 16.17 -3.78
N ARG A 184 4.05 16.73 -4.86
CA ARG A 184 3.27 17.11 -6.05
C ARG A 184 2.47 15.93 -6.60
N LEU A 185 3.12 14.75 -6.77
CA LEU A 185 2.43 13.55 -7.24
C LEU A 185 1.31 13.12 -6.27
N VAL A 186 1.59 13.13 -4.98
CA VAL A 186 0.60 12.76 -3.94
C VAL A 186 -0.59 13.71 -3.97
N ASP A 187 -0.36 15.01 -4.05
CA ASP A 187 -1.42 16.02 -4.08
C ASP A 187 -2.28 15.88 -5.35
N GLU A 188 -1.63 15.70 -6.52
CA GLU A 188 -2.32 15.52 -7.80
C GLU A 188 -3.23 14.27 -7.79
N ILE A 189 -2.71 13.15 -7.29
CA ILE A 189 -3.51 11.91 -7.21
C ILE A 189 -4.61 12.05 -6.15
N SER A 190 -4.31 12.61 -4.98
CA SER A 190 -5.29 12.76 -3.88
C SER A 190 -6.44 13.69 -4.24
N ALA A 191 -6.24 14.64 -5.14
CA ALA A 191 -7.29 15.51 -5.65
C ALA A 191 -8.28 14.81 -6.61
N ARG A 192 -7.94 13.63 -7.12
CA ARG A 192 -8.81 12.88 -8.05
C ARG A 192 -10.05 12.35 -7.33
N PRO A 193 -11.25 12.44 -7.90
CA PRO A 193 -12.47 11.93 -7.28
C PRO A 193 -12.38 10.43 -6.92
N ALA A 194 -11.70 9.63 -7.74
CA ALA A 194 -11.48 8.22 -7.47
C ALA A 194 -10.60 7.98 -6.24
N ALA A 195 -9.57 8.80 -6.03
CA ALA A 195 -8.70 8.71 -4.86
C ALA A 195 -9.45 9.08 -3.57
N GLN A 196 -10.35 10.06 -3.64
CA GLN A 196 -11.22 10.44 -2.52
C GLN A 196 -12.18 9.29 -2.16
N ARG A 197 -12.81 8.66 -3.17
CA ARG A 197 -13.67 7.48 -2.93
C ARG A 197 -12.89 6.30 -2.37
N ALA A 198 -11.69 6.03 -2.90
CA ALA A 198 -10.80 4.98 -2.40
C ALA A 198 -10.37 5.22 -0.94
N ALA A 199 -10.06 6.46 -0.58
CA ALA A 199 -9.69 6.82 0.79
C ALA A 199 -10.86 6.71 1.77
N SER A 200 -12.09 7.04 1.35
CA SER A 200 -13.31 6.96 2.15
C SER A 200 -13.96 5.57 2.15
N LEU A 201 -13.48 4.61 1.35
CA LEU A 201 -14.06 3.26 1.30
C LEU A 201 -14.11 2.59 2.69
N LYS A 202 -13.09 2.81 3.52
CA LYS A 202 -13.04 2.33 4.91
C LYS A 202 -14.21 2.81 5.77
N ASP A 203 -14.80 3.95 5.45
CA ASP A 203 -15.88 4.57 6.23
C ASP A 203 -17.23 3.88 5.99
N LYS A 204 -17.33 3.04 4.95
CA LYS A 204 -18.49 2.19 4.68
C LYS A 204 -18.64 1.02 5.65
N HIS A 205 -17.58 0.69 6.42
CA HIS A 205 -17.56 -0.41 7.36
C HIS A 205 -16.98 0.02 8.71
N ARG A 206 -17.44 -0.61 9.79
CA ARG A 206 -16.96 -0.32 11.14
C ARG A 206 -15.71 -1.14 11.44
N PHE A 207 -14.53 -0.61 11.12
CA PHE A 207 -13.28 -1.17 11.57
C PHE A 207 -12.97 -0.74 13.02
N LYS A 208 -12.30 -1.63 13.77
CA LYS A 208 -11.75 -1.29 15.09
C LYS A 208 -10.68 -0.21 14.93
N THR A 209 -10.79 0.86 15.70
CA THR A 209 -9.85 2.02 15.66
C THR A 209 -8.81 1.98 16.78
N GLU A 210 -9.16 1.36 17.90
CA GLU A 210 -8.31 1.26 19.07
C GLU A 210 -7.14 0.28 18.84
N MET A 211 -5.96 0.65 19.34
CA MET A 211 -4.77 -0.21 19.42
C MET A 211 -4.60 -0.72 20.85
N ASP A 212 -5.61 -1.42 21.35
CA ASP A 212 -5.56 -2.12 22.64
C ASP A 212 -4.75 -3.43 22.56
N GLU A 213 -4.63 -4.13 23.69
CA GLU A 213 -3.88 -5.38 23.75
C GLU A 213 -4.39 -6.45 22.78
N VAL A 214 -5.70 -6.48 22.53
CA VAL A 214 -6.31 -7.42 21.56
C VAL A 214 -5.85 -7.10 20.13
N ALA A 215 -5.87 -5.82 19.75
CA ALA A 215 -5.42 -5.37 18.44
C ALA A 215 -3.92 -5.60 18.24
N VAL A 216 -3.11 -5.30 19.26
CA VAL A 216 -1.66 -5.57 19.25
C VAL A 216 -1.40 -7.07 19.07
N ALA A 217 -2.07 -7.90 19.83
CA ALA A 217 -1.94 -9.36 19.74
C ALA A 217 -2.37 -9.92 18.37
N ALA A 218 -3.43 -9.36 17.77
CA ALA A 218 -3.93 -9.77 16.47
C ALA A 218 -3.01 -9.33 15.32
N MET A 219 -2.45 -8.13 15.41
CA MET A 219 -1.58 -7.58 14.36
C MET A 219 -0.12 -8.03 14.48
N PHE A 220 0.35 -8.28 15.71
CA PHE A 220 1.74 -8.56 16.05
C PHE A 220 1.86 -9.74 17.02
N PRO A 221 1.46 -10.96 16.61
CA PRO A 221 1.42 -12.13 17.50
C PRO A 221 2.79 -12.47 18.12
N HIS A 222 3.88 -12.19 17.42
CA HIS A 222 5.26 -12.38 17.90
C HIS A 222 5.60 -11.56 19.15
N MET A 223 4.86 -10.49 19.47
CA MET A 223 5.09 -9.73 20.70
C MET A 223 4.70 -10.49 21.95
N LYS A 224 3.92 -11.58 21.84
CA LYS A 224 3.57 -12.48 22.94
C LYS A 224 4.58 -13.63 23.11
N GLU A 225 5.32 -13.96 22.07
CA GLU A 225 6.32 -15.02 22.06
C GLU A 225 7.67 -14.43 22.42
N LYS A 226 8.24 -14.85 23.56
CA LYS A 226 9.65 -14.58 23.85
C LYS A 226 10.45 -15.45 22.88
N VAL A 227 11.12 -14.81 21.92
CA VAL A 227 12.14 -15.49 21.12
C VAL A 227 13.23 -15.89 22.11
N ALA A 228 13.42 -17.21 22.24
CA ALA A 228 14.44 -17.80 23.13
C ALA A 228 15.86 -17.50 22.59
#